data_532b80eb964897058e3be08cd5ee2e20
#
_entry.id   532b80eb964897058e3be08cd5ee2e20
#
_cell.length_a   1.000
_cell.length_b   1.000
_cell.length_c   1.000
_cell.angle_alpha   90.00
_cell.angle_beta   90.00
_cell.angle_gamma   90.00
#
_symmetry.space_group_name_H-M   'P 1'
#
loop_
_entity.id
_entity.type
_entity.pdbx_description
1 polymer ?
#
loop_
_entity_poly.entity_id
_entity_poly.type
_entity_poly.pdbx_seq_one_letter_code
_entity_poly.pdbx_strand_id
1 'polypeptide(L)'
;MCEGEIDALSVSQAFGNKWAVVSVPNGAGGAKKYVSQAIDWLESFEKVIFCFDNDDPGRSGATQCAALLTPGKAHIAELPLKDANDMLVAKRSEELVNCLWQAREYRPDGIVGGEEIWEAVTKEDTSECQPYPYASLNEMTHGLRRGELVTLCAGS
;
A
#
# COMPACT_ATOMS: atom_id res chain seq x y z
N MET A 1 9.15 10.75 -5.51
CA MET A 1 10.37 10.14 -6.11
C MET A 1 9.94 9.26 -7.27
N CYS A 2 10.54 9.43 -8.45
CA CYS A 2 10.19 8.70 -9.68
C CYS A 2 11.32 7.74 -10.07
N GLU A 3 11.01 6.79 -10.96
CA GLU A 3 12.00 5.84 -11.45
C GLU A 3 12.96 6.49 -12.45
N GLY A 4 12.44 7.29 -13.41
CA GLY A 4 13.19 7.96 -14.45
C GLY A 4 13.24 9.47 -14.29
N GLU A 5 14.24 10.11 -14.91
CA GLU A 5 14.39 11.56 -14.89
C GLU A 5 13.25 12.26 -15.64
N ILE A 6 12.79 11.66 -16.75
CA ILE A 6 11.68 12.21 -17.54
C ILE A 6 10.38 12.16 -16.75
N ASP A 7 10.15 11.08 -15.97
CA ASP A 7 8.99 10.98 -15.08
C ASP A 7 9.05 12.02 -13.97
N ALA A 8 10.23 12.24 -13.40
CA ALA A 8 10.40 13.28 -12.40
C ALA A 8 10.10 14.68 -12.96
N LEU A 9 10.55 14.98 -14.18
CA LEU A 9 10.22 16.23 -14.86
C LEU A 9 8.73 16.34 -15.16
N SER A 10 8.09 15.25 -15.60
CA SER A 10 6.66 15.18 -15.88
C SER A 10 5.80 15.41 -14.64
N VAL A 11 6.16 14.79 -13.52
CA VAL A 11 5.51 15.02 -12.22
C VAL A 11 5.74 16.46 -11.76
N SER A 12 6.97 16.98 -11.85
CA SER A 12 7.28 18.37 -11.48
C SER A 12 6.45 19.36 -12.29
N GLN A 13 6.34 19.15 -13.61
CA GLN A 13 5.53 19.98 -14.49
C GLN A 13 4.04 19.89 -14.12
N ALA A 14 3.50 18.71 -13.85
CA ALA A 14 2.11 18.52 -13.45
C ALA A 14 1.78 19.28 -12.15
N PHE A 15 2.72 19.35 -11.22
CA PHE A 15 2.63 20.14 -9.97
C PHE A 15 2.96 21.63 -10.15
N GLY A 16 3.23 22.10 -11.36
CA GLY A 16 3.63 23.49 -11.63
C GLY A 16 4.97 23.86 -10.97
N ASN A 17 5.87 22.89 -10.84
CA ASN A 17 7.23 23.05 -10.27
C ASN A 17 7.25 23.55 -8.81
N LYS A 18 6.22 23.24 -8.02
CA LYS A 18 6.08 23.73 -6.63
C LYS A 18 6.60 22.75 -5.58
N TRP A 19 6.73 21.48 -5.91
CA TRP A 19 7.11 20.44 -4.98
C TRP A 19 8.45 19.82 -5.33
N ALA A 20 9.17 19.32 -4.33
CA ALA A 20 10.41 18.59 -4.55
C ALA A 20 10.11 17.26 -5.25
N VAL A 21 10.68 17.08 -6.45
CA VAL A 21 10.58 15.84 -7.22
C VAL A 21 11.98 15.40 -7.61
N VAL A 22 12.28 14.13 -7.40
CA VAL A 22 13.57 13.52 -7.74
C VAL A 22 13.38 12.18 -8.40
N SER A 23 14.35 11.73 -9.20
CA SER A 23 14.42 10.39 -9.75
C SER A 23 15.47 9.56 -9.03
N VAL A 24 15.38 8.22 -9.17
CA VAL A 24 16.44 7.31 -8.74
C VAL A 24 17.41 7.07 -9.91
N PRO A 25 18.72 7.02 -9.66
CA PRO A 25 19.68 6.61 -10.69
C PRO A 25 19.49 5.13 -11.08
N ASN A 26 19.65 4.83 -12.37
CA ASN A 26 19.63 3.47 -12.92
C ASN A 26 18.32 2.69 -12.77
N GLY A 27 17.18 3.37 -12.62
CA GLY A 27 15.84 2.76 -12.60
C GLY A 27 15.56 1.89 -11.38
N ALA A 28 14.43 1.15 -11.43
CA ALA A 28 13.92 0.35 -10.31
C ALA A 28 14.93 -0.66 -9.76
N GLY A 29 15.72 -1.32 -10.61
CA GLY A 29 16.69 -2.35 -10.19
C GLY A 29 17.82 -1.84 -9.29
N GLY A 30 18.16 -0.55 -9.38
CA GLY A 30 19.16 0.11 -8.55
C GLY A 30 18.59 0.94 -7.40
N ALA A 31 17.30 1.20 -7.43
CA ALA A 31 16.63 2.18 -6.58
C ALA A 31 16.88 1.97 -5.08
N LYS A 32 16.74 0.74 -4.60
CA LYS A 32 16.96 0.40 -3.18
C LYS A 32 18.32 0.87 -2.65
N LYS A 33 19.38 0.71 -3.44
CA LYS A 33 20.74 1.12 -3.05
C LYS A 33 20.82 2.64 -2.87
N TYR A 34 20.29 3.39 -3.82
CA TYR A 34 20.35 4.85 -3.79
C TYR A 34 19.44 5.45 -2.72
N VAL A 35 18.25 4.88 -2.55
CA VAL A 35 17.34 5.25 -1.45
C VAL A 35 18.00 5.00 -0.09
N SER A 36 18.65 3.85 0.10
CA SER A 36 19.40 3.55 1.34
C SER A 36 20.53 4.54 1.60
N GLN A 37 21.23 5.01 0.57
CA GLN A 37 22.30 6.02 0.71
C GLN A 37 21.76 7.41 1.05
N ALA A 38 20.53 7.72 0.63
CA ALA A 38 19.87 9.01 0.86
C ALA A 38 18.85 8.95 2.01
N ILE A 39 18.88 7.90 2.85
CA ILE A 39 17.83 7.63 3.82
C ILE A 39 17.66 8.79 4.82
N ASP A 40 18.73 9.33 5.37
CA ASP A 40 18.68 10.44 6.34
C ASP A 40 18.02 11.68 5.75
N TRP A 41 18.31 11.96 4.47
CA TRP A 41 17.68 13.06 3.75
C TRP A 41 16.19 12.78 3.50
N LEU A 42 15.82 11.56 3.09
CA LEU A 42 14.43 11.19 2.87
C LEU A 42 13.62 11.19 4.18
N GLU A 43 14.23 10.77 5.28
CA GLU A 43 13.61 10.80 6.61
C GLU A 43 13.35 12.22 7.13
N SER A 44 14.00 13.25 6.56
CA SER A 44 13.71 14.64 6.90
C SER A 44 12.36 15.15 6.37
N PHE A 45 11.76 14.45 5.39
CA PHE A 45 10.44 14.78 4.87
C PHE A 45 9.35 14.14 5.73
N GLU A 46 8.20 14.80 5.81
CA GLU A 46 7.03 14.26 6.47
C GLU A 46 6.45 13.07 5.69
N LYS A 47 6.45 13.17 4.36
CA LYS A 47 5.89 12.19 3.45
C LYS A 47 6.78 12.02 2.22
N VAL A 48 7.05 10.78 1.84
CA VAL A 48 7.78 10.42 0.62
C VAL A 48 6.87 9.57 -0.27
N ILE A 49 6.58 10.04 -1.47
CA ILE A 49 5.73 9.32 -2.44
C ILE A 49 6.63 8.69 -3.49
N PHE A 50 6.56 7.37 -3.62
CA PHE A 50 7.19 6.62 -4.69
C PHE A 50 6.21 6.50 -5.87
N CYS A 51 6.59 7.03 -7.02
CA CYS A 51 5.85 7.00 -8.27
C CYS A 51 6.75 6.35 -9.32
N PHE A 52 6.79 5.02 -9.31
CA PHE A 52 7.57 4.21 -10.23
C PHE A 52 6.68 3.68 -11.35
N ASP A 53 7.29 3.07 -12.36
CA ASP A 53 6.57 2.49 -13.49
C ASP A 53 5.54 1.45 -13.03
N ASN A 54 4.41 1.42 -13.70
CA ASN A 54 3.31 0.50 -13.40
C ASN A 54 3.55 -0.88 -14.05
N ASP A 55 4.76 -1.42 -13.87
CA ASP A 55 5.16 -2.77 -14.25
C ASP A 55 5.69 -3.56 -13.04
N ASP A 56 5.99 -4.85 -13.21
CA ASP A 56 6.43 -5.68 -12.10
C ASP A 56 7.75 -5.22 -11.47
N PRO A 57 8.79 -4.85 -12.25
CA PRO A 57 10.00 -4.27 -11.68
C PRO A 57 9.77 -2.96 -10.92
N GLY A 58 8.99 -2.05 -11.48
CA GLY A 58 8.68 -0.76 -10.87
C GLY A 58 7.91 -0.91 -9.56
N ARG A 59 6.86 -1.73 -9.53
CA ARG A 59 6.09 -2.03 -8.32
C ARG A 59 6.95 -2.69 -7.24
N SER A 60 7.77 -3.67 -7.62
CA SER A 60 8.71 -4.33 -6.69
C SER A 60 9.75 -3.35 -6.16
N GLY A 61 10.31 -2.51 -7.03
CA GLY A 61 11.27 -1.47 -6.66
C GLY A 61 10.68 -0.45 -5.69
N ALA A 62 9.47 0.06 -5.96
CA ALA A 62 8.77 0.98 -5.08
C ALA A 62 8.54 0.38 -3.68
N THR A 63 8.07 -0.87 -3.62
CA THR A 63 7.86 -1.61 -2.37
C THR A 63 9.16 -1.79 -1.57
N GLN A 64 10.25 -2.18 -2.25
CA GLN A 64 11.55 -2.36 -1.60
C GLN A 64 12.14 -1.04 -1.08
N CYS A 65 11.92 0.06 -1.78
CA CYS A 65 12.33 1.39 -1.34
C CYS A 65 11.49 1.90 -0.17
N ALA A 66 10.17 1.71 -0.24
CA ALA A 66 9.25 2.11 0.81
C ALA A 66 9.53 1.40 2.14
N ALA A 67 9.95 0.12 2.09
CA ALA A 67 10.32 -0.66 3.26
C ALA A 67 11.58 -0.17 4.00
N LEU A 68 12.34 0.76 3.43
CA LEU A 68 13.53 1.35 4.07
C LEU A 68 13.21 2.53 4.98
N LEU A 69 12.04 3.18 4.77
CA LEU A 69 11.64 4.36 5.54
C LEU A 69 10.88 3.96 6.81
N THR A 70 10.87 4.88 7.75
CA THR A 70 10.06 4.77 8.96
C THR A 70 8.59 4.56 8.59
N PRO A 71 7.87 3.62 9.24
CA PRO A 71 6.44 3.40 9.01
C PRO A 71 5.62 4.69 9.06
N GLY A 72 4.69 4.85 8.12
CA GLY A 72 3.87 6.04 7.97
C GLY A 72 4.43 7.10 7.03
N LYS A 73 5.73 7.08 6.70
CA LYS A 73 6.35 8.06 5.80
C LYS A 73 6.27 7.71 4.32
N ALA A 74 6.45 6.44 4.01
CA ALA A 74 6.45 5.97 2.63
C ALA A 74 5.04 5.79 2.09
N HIS A 75 4.79 6.31 0.89
CA HIS A 75 3.55 6.11 0.16
C HIS A 75 3.87 5.67 -1.26
N ILE A 76 3.02 4.84 -1.84
CA ILE A 76 3.17 4.34 -3.21
C ILE A 76 2.00 4.85 -4.03
N ALA A 77 2.30 5.54 -5.13
CA ALA A 77 1.31 5.99 -6.09
C ALA A 77 1.08 4.90 -7.15
N GLU A 78 -0.18 4.61 -7.44
CA GLU A 78 -0.59 3.73 -8.54
C GLU A 78 -1.05 4.58 -9.70
N LEU A 79 -0.45 4.40 -10.87
CA LEU A 79 -0.80 5.12 -12.08
C LEU A 79 -1.69 4.27 -12.98
N PRO A 80 -2.69 4.87 -13.68
CA PRO A 80 -3.53 4.16 -14.63
C PRO A 80 -2.83 3.88 -15.98
N LEU A 81 -1.72 4.56 -16.28
CA LEU A 81 -0.84 4.30 -17.42
C LEU A 81 0.50 3.75 -16.93
N LYS A 82 1.41 3.47 -17.87
CA LYS A 82 2.70 2.86 -17.57
C LYS A 82 3.52 3.72 -16.61
N ASP A 83 3.66 5.00 -16.91
CA ASP A 83 4.51 5.93 -16.19
C ASP A 83 3.92 7.35 -16.15
N ALA A 84 4.60 8.25 -15.44
CA ALA A 84 4.15 9.64 -15.29
C ALA A 84 4.28 10.45 -16.58
N ASN A 85 5.25 10.14 -17.42
CA ASN A 85 5.41 10.79 -18.72
C ASN A 85 4.27 10.42 -19.67
N ASP A 86 3.86 9.16 -19.71
CA ASP A 86 2.71 8.71 -20.49
C ASP A 86 1.42 9.43 -20.05
N MET A 87 1.23 9.67 -18.76
CA MET A 87 0.12 10.46 -18.22
C MET A 87 0.14 11.89 -18.75
N LEU A 88 1.32 12.52 -18.78
CA LEU A 88 1.48 13.90 -19.26
C LEU A 88 1.23 13.98 -20.76
N VAL A 89 1.80 13.07 -21.56
CA VAL A 89 1.59 12.99 -23.02
C VAL A 89 0.12 12.76 -23.36
N ALA A 90 -0.58 11.95 -22.59
CA ALA A 90 -2.02 11.73 -22.70
C ALA A 90 -2.88 12.90 -22.21
N LYS A 91 -2.27 14.03 -21.78
CA LYS A 91 -2.94 15.22 -21.23
C LYS A 91 -3.79 14.94 -19.97
N ARG A 92 -3.38 13.95 -19.17
CA ARG A 92 -4.03 13.53 -17.92
C ARG A 92 -3.31 14.07 -16.68
N SER A 93 -2.79 15.32 -16.76
CA SER A 93 -1.99 15.92 -15.68
C SER A 93 -2.76 16.06 -14.35
N GLU A 94 -4.05 16.42 -14.42
CA GLU A 94 -4.89 16.50 -13.21
C GLU A 94 -5.06 15.14 -12.54
N GLU A 95 -5.23 14.10 -13.32
CA GLU A 95 -5.35 12.74 -12.82
C GLU A 95 -4.03 12.23 -12.22
N LEU A 96 -2.88 12.55 -12.85
CA LEU A 96 -1.56 12.27 -12.29
C LEU A 96 -1.40 12.91 -10.90
N VAL A 97 -1.75 14.18 -10.78
CA VAL A 97 -1.72 14.90 -9.49
C VAL A 97 -2.64 14.23 -8.46
N ASN A 98 -3.84 13.83 -8.86
CA ASN A 98 -4.78 13.12 -7.98
C ASN A 98 -4.22 11.76 -7.52
N CYS A 99 -3.62 10.96 -8.42
CA CYS A 99 -2.97 9.69 -8.06
C CYS A 99 -1.85 9.89 -7.02
N LEU A 100 -1.07 10.95 -7.16
CA LEU A 100 0.00 11.27 -6.22
C LEU A 100 -0.54 11.71 -4.85
N TRP A 101 -1.61 12.52 -4.81
CA TRP A 101 -2.23 12.91 -3.54
C TRP A 101 -2.96 11.75 -2.85
N GLN A 102 -3.50 10.81 -3.62
CA GLN A 102 -4.17 9.60 -3.13
C GLN A 102 -3.22 8.41 -2.95
N ALA A 103 -1.90 8.63 -3.06
CA ALA A 103 -0.91 7.58 -2.87
C ALA A 103 -1.13 6.86 -1.53
N ARG A 104 -1.14 5.53 -1.58
CA ARG A 104 -1.40 4.70 -0.40
C ARG A 104 -0.18 4.62 0.48
N GLU A 105 -0.38 4.75 1.79
CA GLU A 105 0.65 4.47 2.77
C GLU A 105 1.17 3.05 2.61
N TYR A 106 2.50 2.91 2.49
CA TYR A 106 3.12 1.60 2.50
C TYR A 106 3.09 1.03 3.92
N ARG A 107 2.52 -0.15 4.05
CA ARG A 107 2.52 -0.92 5.29
C ARG A 107 3.15 -2.26 5.03
N PRO A 108 4.19 -2.67 5.81
CA PRO A 108 4.71 -4.03 5.74
C PRO A 108 3.60 -5.05 6.01
N ASP A 109 3.72 -6.23 5.39
CA ASP A 109 2.77 -7.33 5.60
C ASP A 109 2.57 -7.62 7.09
N GLY A 110 1.33 -7.76 7.51
CA GLY A 110 0.94 -8.04 8.90
C GLY A 110 0.73 -6.81 9.79
N ILE A 111 0.99 -5.59 9.30
CA ILE A 111 0.63 -4.35 10.01
C ILE A 111 -0.72 -3.86 9.50
N VAL A 112 -1.75 -3.96 10.33
CA VAL A 112 -3.12 -3.53 10.02
C VAL A 112 -3.41 -2.23 10.77
N GLY A 113 -3.99 -1.25 10.08
CA GLY A 113 -4.38 0.02 10.68
C GLY A 113 -5.61 -0.11 11.58
N GLY A 114 -5.74 0.81 12.55
CA GLY A 114 -6.88 0.78 13.47
C GLY A 114 -8.25 0.86 12.78
N GLU A 115 -8.36 1.60 11.68
CA GLU A 115 -9.59 1.69 10.88
C GLU A 115 -9.94 0.35 10.21
N GLU A 116 -8.95 -0.34 9.62
CA GLU A 116 -9.14 -1.66 9.00
C GLU A 116 -9.51 -2.72 10.04
N ILE A 117 -8.91 -2.65 11.24
CA ILE A 117 -9.29 -3.51 12.37
C ILE A 117 -10.71 -3.22 12.78
N TRP A 118 -11.09 -1.94 12.88
CA TRP A 118 -12.44 -1.55 13.23
C TRP A 118 -13.47 -2.04 12.22
N GLU A 119 -13.21 -1.86 10.92
CA GLU A 119 -14.08 -2.39 9.85
C GLU A 119 -14.19 -3.91 9.90
N ALA A 120 -13.07 -4.61 10.14
CA ALA A 120 -13.07 -6.07 10.25
C ALA A 120 -13.85 -6.58 11.45
N VAL A 121 -13.77 -5.88 12.60
CA VAL A 121 -14.48 -6.26 13.84
C VAL A 121 -15.96 -5.89 13.79
N THR A 122 -16.31 -4.76 13.15
CA THR A 122 -17.70 -4.30 13.06
C THR A 122 -18.48 -4.91 11.90
N LYS A 123 -17.79 -5.57 10.96
CA LYS A 123 -18.44 -6.27 9.86
C LYS A 123 -19.25 -7.42 10.42
N GLU A 124 -20.55 -7.40 10.19
CA GLU A 124 -21.44 -8.52 10.56
C GLU A 124 -20.95 -9.81 9.89
N ASP A 125 -20.69 -10.82 10.70
CA ASP A 125 -20.33 -12.16 10.22
C ASP A 125 -21.58 -12.85 9.69
N THR A 126 -21.76 -12.81 8.38
CA THR A 126 -22.87 -13.49 7.66
C THR A 126 -22.53 -14.92 7.27
N SER A 127 -21.45 -15.50 7.80
CA SER A 127 -21.07 -16.88 7.50
C SER A 127 -22.17 -17.87 7.93
N GLU A 128 -22.46 -18.83 7.06
CA GLU A 128 -23.42 -19.91 7.37
C GLU A 128 -22.90 -20.74 8.53
N CYS A 129 -23.66 -20.76 9.63
CA CYS A 129 -23.37 -21.58 10.80
C CYS A 129 -24.03 -22.93 10.66
N GLN A 130 -23.32 -24.02 10.97
CA GLN A 130 -23.90 -25.35 11.12
C GLN A 130 -24.35 -25.55 12.59
N PRO A 131 -25.64 -25.83 12.85
CA PRO A 131 -26.08 -25.95 14.23
C PRO A 131 -25.58 -27.25 14.87
N TYR A 132 -25.27 -27.20 16.16
CA TYR A 132 -25.08 -28.38 16.98
C TYR A 132 -26.45 -29.08 17.20
N PRO A 133 -26.46 -30.38 17.50
CA PRO A 133 -27.69 -31.10 17.83
C PRO A 133 -28.31 -30.66 19.16
N TYR A 134 -27.67 -29.79 19.93
CA TYR A 134 -28.10 -29.32 21.24
C TYR A 134 -28.47 -27.83 21.19
N ALA A 135 -29.74 -27.51 21.47
CA ALA A 135 -30.26 -26.15 21.38
C ALA A 135 -29.53 -25.18 22.30
N SER A 136 -29.28 -25.55 23.55
CA SER A 136 -28.56 -24.72 24.51
C SER A 136 -27.13 -24.39 24.08
N LEU A 137 -26.46 -25.29 23.38
CA LEU A 137 -25.12 -25.05 22.87
C LEU A 137 -25.14 -24.04 21.70
N ASN A 138 -26.16 -24.12 20.86
CA ASN A 138 -26.36 -23.15 19.77
C ASN A 138 -26.67 -21.75 20.29
N GLU A 139 -27.44 -21.61 21.36
CA GLU A 139 -27.70 -20.33 22.01
C GLU A 139 -26.42 -19.68 22.55
N MET A 140 -25.49 -20.50 23.06
CA MET A 140 -24.21 -20.01 23.63
C MET A 140 -23.13 -19.70 22.59
N THR A 141 -23.06 -20.48 21.50
CA THR A 141 -21.94 -20.45 20.55
C THR A 141 -22.33 -19.96 19.15
N HIS A 142 -23.62 -19.82 18.87
CA HIS A 142 -24.19 -19.54 17.55
C HIS A 142 -23.86 -20.58 16.47
N GLY A 143 -23.56 -21.84 16.86
CA GLY A 143 -23.23 -22.94 15.96
C GLY A 143 -21.75 -23.04 15.58
N LEU A 144 -21.45 -23.89 14.59
CA LEU A 144 -20.14 -24.17 14.03
C LEU A 144 -19.92 -23.31 12.78
N ARG A 145 -18.78 -22.62 12.68
CA ARG A 145 -18.42 -21.87 11.49
C ARG A 145 -17.20 -22.50 10.79
N ARG A 146 -17.09 -22.28 9.49
CA ARG A 146 -15.91 -22.72 8.74
C ARG A 146 -14.68 -21.93 9.18
N GLY A 147 -13.55 -22.63 9.40
CA GLY A 147 -12.30 -22.02 9.83
C GLY A 147 -12.12 -21.96 11.34
N GLU A 148 -13.13 -22.29 12.14
CA GLU A 148 -13.03 -22.40 13.60
C GLU A 148 -12.49 -23.76 14.04
N LEU A 149 -11.63 -23.78 15.05
CA LEU A 149 -11.19 -24.98 15.74
C LEU A 149 -12.08 -25.22 16.98
N VAL A 150 -12.84 -26.29 16.95
CA VAL A 150 -13.69 -26.68 18.09
C VAL A 150 -13.09 -27.89 18.79
N THR A 151 -12.82 -27.77 20.07
CA THR A 151 -12.29 -28.85 20.91
C THR A 151 -13.36 -29.28 21.91
N LEU A 152 -13.76 -30.57 21.87
CA LEU A 152 -14.65 -31.17 22.84
C LEU A 152 -13.84 -31.99 23.84
N CYS A 153 -13.99 -31.68 25.14
CA CYS A 153 -13.39 -32.43 26.22
C CYS A 153 -14.50 -33.09 27.04
N ALA A 154 -14.38 -34.39 27.26
CA ALA A 154 -15.30 -35.16 28.13
C ALA A 154 -14.48 -35.90 29.18
N GLY A 155 -15.00 -35.93 30.40
CA GLY A 155 -14.46 -36.81 31.45
C GLY A 155 -14.84 -38.28 31.19
N SER A 156 -13.96 -39.20 31.53
CA SER A 156 -14.23 -40.65 31.51
C SER A 156 -14.97 -41.08 32.76
#